data_d60d5ae0f8c9354598101cca9de0719a
#
_entry.id   d60d5ae0f8c9354598101cca9de0719a
#
_cell.length_a   1.000
_cell.length_b   1.000
_cell.length_c   1.000
_cell.angle_alpha   90.00
_cell.angle_beta   90.00
_cell.angle_gamma   90.00
#
_symmetry.space_group_name_H-M   'P 1'
#
loop_
_entity.id
_entity.type
_entity.pdbx_description
1 polymer ?
#
loop_
_entity_poly.entity_id
_entity_poly.type
_entity_poly.pdbx_seq_one_letter_code
_entity_poly.pdbx_strand_id
1 'polypeptide(L)'
;MTKELTLHDMYVEHLKDVYSAENQIIKALPKIIQTVASSELKKTLEKHLKETEDQIARIEQVFQSLDASPRGKKCIGMEGVLEEGKEAMAEEYAFPDLMDSALIGGCQKVEHYEICSYKDLIHMAELLGDNKAVDLLTKSLHEEEAADQKLAGLSENMITSEAVQAM
;
A
#
# COMPACT_ATOMS: atom_id res chain seq x y z
N MET A 1 -0.07 -25.59 26.58
CA MET A 1 -0.52 -24.24 26.98
C MET A 1 -0.14 -23.31 25.85
N THR A 2 -1.11 -22.67 25.22
CA THR A 2 -0.84 -21.60 24.21
C THR A 2 -0.20 -20.42 24.95
N LYS A 3 0.96 -19.96 24.47
CA LYS A 3 1.63 -18.77 25.01
C LYS A 3 0.70 -17.56 24.78
N GLU A 4 0.41 -16.81 25.83
CA GLU A 4 -0.30 -15.54 25.70
C GLU A 4 0.60 -14.53 24.95
N LEU A 5 0.03 -13.81 23.99
CA LEU A 5 0.74 -12.81 23.21
C LEU A 5 0.93 -11.54 24.06
N THR A 6 2.14 -11.02 24.06
CA THR A 6 2.45 -9.71 24.64
C THR A 6 2.24 -8.61 23.59
N LEU A 7 2.24 -7.33 24.03
CA LEU A 7 2.23 -6.19 23.09
C LEU A 7 3.42 -6.25 22.12
N HIS A 8 4.59 -6.64 22.60
CA HIS A 8 5.78 -6.82 21.76
C HIS A 8 5.59 -7.93 20.71
N ASP A 9 5.03 -9.09 21.10
CA ASP A 9 4.75 -10.18 20.16
C ASP A 9 3.75 -9.72 19.08
N MET A 10 2.71 -8.96 19.46
CA MET A 10 1.71 -8.41 18.54
C MET A 10 2.35 -7.39 17.59
N TYR A 11 3.16 -6.48 18.09
CA TYR A 11 3.88 -5.48 17.28
C TYR A 11 4.78 -6.14 16.22
N VAL A 12 5.58 -7.14 16.61
CA VAL A 12 6.42 -7.89 15.68
C VAL A 12 5.61 -8.61 14.61
N GLU A 13 4.47 -9.20 14.97
CA GLU A 13 3.59 -9.88 14.01
C GLU A 13 2.89 -8.90 13.05
N HIS A 14 2.52 -7.70 13.50
CA HIS A 14 1.96 -6.66 12.64
C HIS A 14 3.04 -6.07 11.71
N LEU A 15 4.27 -5.86 12.19
CA LEU A 15 5.41 -5.47 11.34
C LEU A 15 5.67 -6.49 10.22
N LYS A 16 5.62 -7.80 10.52
CA LYS A 16 5.76 -8.86 9.49
C LYS A 16 4.63 -8.81 8.47
N ASP A 17 3.41 -8.50 8.91
CA ASP A 17 2.26 -8.37 8.03
C ASP A 17 2.45 -7.22 7.03
N VAL A 18 2.82 -6.03 7.53
CA VAL A 18 3.09 -4.86 6.68
C VAL A 18 4.29 -5.12 5.77
N TYR A 19 5.38 -5.70 6.26
CA TYR A 19 6.52 -6.10 5.42
C TYR A 19 6.11 -7.03 4.27
N SER A 20 5.20 -7.97 4.55
CA SER A 20 4.64 -8.85 3.52
C SER A 20 3.74 -8.07 2.54
N ALA A 21 2.94 -7.13 3.01
CA ALA A 21 2.08 -6.29 2.17
C ALA A 21 2.93 -5.48 1.18
N GLU A 22 3.92 -4.73 1.67
CA GLU A 22 4.85 -3.95 0.86
C GLU A 22 5.55 -4.79 -0.23
N ASN A 23 6.04 -5.98 0.14
CA ASN A 23 6.67 -6.91 -0.80
C ASN A 23 5.70 -7.49 -1.84
N GLN A 24 4.41 -7.49 -1.58
CA GLN A 24 3.38 -7.86 -2.57
C GLN A 24 3.08 -6.67 -3.51
N ILE A 25 2.99 -5.46 -2.96
CA ILE A 25 2.75 -4.22 -3.71
C ILE A 25 3.86 -3.97 -4.72
N ILE A 26 5.14 -4.05 -4.31
CA ILE A 26 6.30 -3.84 -5.19
C ILE A 26 6.32 -4.81 -6.38
N LYS A 27 5.73 -5.99 -6.24
CA LYS A 27 5.60 -6.99 -7.32
C LYS A 27 4.41 -6.71 -8.24
N ALA A 28 3.35 -6.10 -7.71
CA ALA A 28 2.14 -5.80 -8.46
C ALA A 28 2.22 -4.50 -9.26
N LEU A 29 2.81 -3.45 -8.69
CA LEU A 29 2.89 -2.12 -9.27
C LEU A 29 3.46 -2.07 -10.70
N PRO A 30 4.54 -2.77 -11.07
CA PRO A 30 5.08 -2.71 -12.43
C PRO A 30 4.07 -3.10 -13.51
N LYS A 31 3.20 -4.06 -13.24
CA LYS A 31 2.15 -4.47 -14.19
C LYS A 31 1.06 -3.40 -14.30
N ILE A 32 0.64 -2.81 -13.18
CA ILE A 32 -0.36 -1.73 -13.17
C ILE A 32 0.19 -0.53 -13.96
N ILE A 33 1.45 -0.12 -13.69
CA ILE A 33 2.14 0.98 -14.39
C ILE A 33 2.19 0.76 -15.91
N GLN A 34 2.36 -0.48 -16.36
CA GLN A 34 2.36 -0.81 -17.79
C GLN A 34 0.96 -0.80 -18.41
N THR A 35 -0.09 -0.99 -17.62
CA THR A 35 -1.48 -1.12 -18.06
C THR A 35 -2.17 0.21 -18.18
N VAL A 36 -1.91 1.16 -17.28
CA VAL A 36 -2.57 2.47 -17.25
C VAL A 36 -2.27 3.30 -18.49
N ALA A 37 -3.30 3.99 -19.02
CA ALA A 37 -3.20 4.85 -20.19
C ALA A 37 -2.79 6.28 -19.84
N SER A 38 -3.24 6.81 -18.70
CA SER A 38 -2.92 8.15 -18.23
C SER A 38 -1.43 8.30 -17.87
N SER A 39 -0.76 9.23 -18.53
CA SER A 39 0.65 9.53 -18.25
C SER A 39 0.87 10.13 -16.85
N GLU A 40 -0.13 10.82 -16.30
CA GLU A 40 -0.07 11.38 -14.96
C GLU A 40 -0.23 10.30 -13.90
N LEU A 41 -1.20 9.40 -14.08
CA LEU A 41 -1.36 8.23 -13.22
C LEU A 41 -0.11 7.35 -13.23
N LYS A 42 0.46 7.11 -14.41
CA LYS A 42 1.70 6.35 -14.56
C LYS A 42 2.84 6.93 -13.73
N LYS A 43 3.10 8.23 -13.82
CA LYS A 43 4.13 8.92 -13.03
C LYS A 43 3.86 8.85 -11.53
N THR A 44 2.59 8.94 -11.12
CA THR A 44 2.19 8.82 -9.72
C THR A 44 2.53 7.43 -9.18
N LEU A 45 2.20 6.38 -9.93
CA LEU A 45 2.50 4.99 -9.55
C LEU A 45 4.00 4.66 -9.60
N GLU A 46 4.75 5.23 -10.55
CA GLU A 46 6.22 5.09 -10.61
C GLU A 46 6.89 5.73 -9.38
N LYS A 47 6.38 6.87 -8.92
CA LYS A 47 6.84 7.50 -7.68
C LYS A 47 6.52 6.62 -6.47
N HIS A 48 5.28 6.14 -6.38
CA HIS A 48 4.84 5.26 -5.30
C HIS A 48 5.65 3.96 -5.22
N LEU A 49 5.98 3.34 -6.36
CA LEU A 49 6.86 2.16 -6.39
C LEU A 49 8.19 2.42 -5.69
N LYS A 50 8.80 3.59 -5.92
CA LYS A 50 10.06 3.96 -5.27
C LYS A 50 9.86 4.23 -3.78
N GLU A 51 8.75 4.86 -3.39
CA GLU A 51 8.42 5.08 -1.98
C GLU A 51 8.24 3.75 -1.25
N THR A 52 7.58 2.77 -1.86
CA THR A 52 7.42 1.40 -1.33
C THR A 52 8.77 0.71 -1.10
N GLU A 53 9.75 0.88 -2.02
CA GLU A 53 11.12 0.37 -1.81
C GLU A 53 11.78 0.99 -0.57
N ASP A 54 11.62 2.29 -0.37
CA ASP A 54 12.17 3.00 0.79
C ASP A 54 11.43 2.61 2.09
N GLN A 55 10.14 2.32 2.04
CA GLN A 55 9.32 1.85 3.16
C GLN A 55 9.75 0.46 3.62
N ILE A 56 9.97 -0.48 2.70
CA ILE A 56 10.55 -1.79 3.00
C ILE A 56 11.87 -1.63 3.76
N ALA A 57 12.76 -0.76 3.28
CA ALA A 57 14.05 -0.53 3.92
C ALA A 57 13.90 0.07 5.34
N ARG A 58 12.89 0.92 5.59
CA ARG A 58 12.60 1.44 6.93
C ARG A 58 12.08 0.34 7.86
N ILE A 59 11.18 -0.52 7.40
CA ILE A 59 10.67 -1.65 8.18
C ILE A 59 11.84 -2.60 8.54
N GLU A 60 12.75 -2.87 7.61
CA GLU A 60 13.94 -3.68 7.86
C GLU A 60 14.84 -3.06 8.94
N GLN A 61 14.99 -1.74 8.98
CA GLN A 61 15.71 -1.05 10.05
C GLN A 61 15.02 -1.22 11.41
N VAL A 62 13.68 -1.20 11.45
CA VAL A 62 12.93 -1.48 12.70
C VAL A 62 13.16 -2.91 13.14
N PHE A 63 13.13 -3.90 12.25
CA PHE A 63 13.44 -5.30 12.59
C PHE A 63 14.86 -5.49 13.12
N GLN A 64 15.84 -4.78 12.54
CA GLN A 64 17.23 -4.82 13.06
C GLN A 64 17.30 -4.31 14.50
N SER A 65 16.56 -3.27 14.87
CA SER A 65 16.55 -2.76 16.25
C SER A 65 15.87 -3.71 17.23
N LEU A 66 14.97 -4.56 16.75
CA LEU A 66 14.24 -5.55 17.55
C LEU A 66 14.97 -6.92 17.63
N ASP A 67 16.11 -7.09 16.94
CA ASP A 67 16.77 -8.39 16.75
C ASP A 67 15.79 -9.48 16.26
N ALA A 68 14.89 -9.11 15.34
CA ALA A 68 13.83 -9.95 14.83
C ALA A 68 13.91 -10.12 13.31
N SER A 69 13.34 -11.23 12.80
CA SER A 69 13.28 -11.49 11.35
C SER A 69 11.97 -10.91 10.76
N PRO A 70 12.05 -10.20 9.62
CA PRO A 70 10.85 -9.71 8.92
C PRO A 70 10.06 -10.81 8.21
N ARG A 71 10.62 -12.00 8.10
CA ARG A 71 10.05 -13.12 7.32
C ARG A 71 9.12 -13.99 8.16
N GLY A 72 8.30 -14.79 7.48
CA GLY A 72 7.50 -15.86 8.08
C GLY A 72 6.00 -15.59 8.12
N LYS A 73 5.53 -14.44 7.63
CA LYS A 73 4.10 -14.12 7.52
C LYS A 73 3.74 -13.72 6.10
N LYS A 74 2.54 -14.06 5.67
CA LYS A 74 1.92 -13.58 4.43
C LYS A 74 0.72 -12.72 4.78
N CYS A 75 0.68 -11.50 4.28
CA CYS A 75 -0.46 -10.63 4.42
C CYS A 75 -1.59 -11.07 3.48
N ILE A 76 -2.61 -11.69 4.04
CA ILE A 76 -3.77 -12.20 3.29
C ILE A 76 -4.68 -11.03 2.87
N GLY A 77 -4.77 -9.98 3.69
CA GLY A 77 -5.55 -8.79 3.38
C GLY A 77 -5.06 -8.11 2.11
N MET A 78 -3.75 -7.83 2.03
CA MET A 78 -3.15 -7.24 0.84
C MET A 78 -3.23 -8.15 -0.38
N GLU A 79 -3.04 -9.47 -0.21
CA GLU A 79 -3.24 -10.42 -1.30
C GLU A 79 -4.65 -10.31 -1.91
N GLY A 80 -5.69 -10.20 -1.08
CA GLY A 80 -7.06 -10.04 -1.55
C GLY A 80 -7.29 -8.72 -2.29
N VAL A 81 -6.77 -7.61 -1.77
CA VAL A 81 -6.87 -6.29 -2.42
C VAL A 81 -6.17 -6.30 -3.78
N LEU A 82 -4.97 -6.89 -3.87
CA LEU A 82 -4.24 -6.97 -5.13
C LEU A 82 -4.89 -7.94 -6.13
N GLU A 83 -5.60 -8.96 -5.67
CA GLU A 83 -6.36 -9.85 -6.57
C GLU A 83 -7.53 -9.12 -7.21
N GLU A 84 -8.29 -8.29 -6.46
CA GLU A 84 -9.31 -7.40 -7.04
C GLU A 84 -8.72 -6.48 -8.12
N GLY A 85 -7.51 -5.96 -7.92
CA GLY A 85 -6.80 -5.17 -8.94
C GLY A 85 -6.47 -5.96 -10.20
N LYS A 86 -6.13 -7.25 -10.07
CA LYS A 86 -5.90 -8.13 -11.23
C LYS A 86 -7.19 -8.42 -11.99
N GLU A 87 -8.29 -8.64 -11.29
CA GLU A 87 -9.61 -8.79 -11.90
C GLU A 87 -9.98 -7.54 -12.70
N ALA A 88 -9.82 -6.34 -12.11
CA ALA A 88 -10.06 -5.09 -12.82
C ALA A 88 -9.20 -4.94 -14.08
N MET A 89 -7.94 -5.35 -14.07
CA MET A 89 -7.08 -5.34 -15.28
C MET A 89 -7.48 -6.37 -16.34
N ALA A 90 -8.26 -7.38 -16.00
CA ALA A 90 -8.71 -8.42 -16.92
C ALA A 90 -10.06 -8.11 -17.58
N GLU A 91 -10.80 -7.11 -17.08
CA GLU A 91 -12.07 -6.67 -17.65
C GLU A 91 -11.86 -5.91 -18.97
N GLU A 92 -12.87 -5.99 -19.85
CA GLU A 92 -12.93 -5.20 -21.08
C GLU A 92 -13.67 -3.88 -20.84
N TYR A 93 -12.97 -2.77 -20.99
CA TYR A 93 -13.54 -1.42 -20.83
C TYR A 93 -13.76 -0.77 -22.19
N ALA A 94 -14.89 -0.07 -22.33
CA ALA A 94 -15.21 0.66 -23.56
C ALA A 94 -14.23 1.82 -23.84
N PHE A 95 -13.67 2.40 -22.77
CA PHE A 95 -12.71 3.51 -22.82
C PHE A 95 -11.55 3.25 -21.86
N PRO A 96 -10.31 3.67 -22.23
CA PRO A 96 -9.14 3.50 -21.37
C PRO A 96 -9.22 4.22 -20.03
N ASP A 97 -9.90 5.38 -19.96
CA ASP A 97 -10.11 6.16 -18.74
C ASP A 97 -11.02 5.47 -17.72
N LEU A 98 -11.92 4.61 -18.16
CA LEU A 98 -12.72 3.76 -17.26
C LEU A 98 -11.84 2.72 -16.57
N MET A 99 -10.92 2.11 -17.28
CA MET A 99 -9.94 1.19 -16.69
C MET A 99 -9.02 1.93 -15.72
N ASP A 100 -8.46 3.07 -16.12
CA ASP A 100 -7.62 3.89 -15.25
C ASP A 100 -8.36 4.29 -13.97
N SER A 101 -9.64 4.66 -14.07
CA SER A 101 -10.50 4.96 -12.92
C SER A 101 -10.69 3.76 -11.99
N ALA A 102 -10.93 2.57 -12.54
CA ALA A 102 -11.05 1.34 -11.76
C ALA A 102 -9.73 1.02 -11.03
N LEU A 103 -8.59 1.19 -11.70
CA LEU A 103 -7.26 0.97 -11.12
C LEU A 103 -6.92 2.01 -10.04
N ILE A 104 -7.32 3.27 -10.19
CA ILE A 104 -7.20 4.28 -9.12
C ILE A 104 -7.96 3.81 -7.87
N GLY A 105 -9.20 3.35 -8.03
CA GLY A 105 -10.00 2.83 -6.91
C GLY A 105 -9.33 1.64 -6.22
N GLY A 106 -8.70 0.74 -6.97
CA GLY A 106 -7.90 -0.36 -6.45
C GLY A 106 -6.67 0.12 -5.68
N CYS A 107 -5.92 1.07 -6.23
CA CYS A 107 -4.76 1.67 -5.57
C CYS A 107 -5.16 2.37 -4.27
N GLN A 108 -6.24 3.16 -4.26
CA GLN A 108 -6.72 3.80 -3.02
C GLN A 108 -7.08 2.79 -1.91
N LYS A 109 -7.59 1.60 -2.26
CA LYS A 109 -7.79 0.53 -1.26
C LYS A 109 -6.46 0.06 -0.67
N VAL A 110 -5.40 -0.02 -1.48
CA VAL A 110 -4.03 -0.32 -1.02
C VAL A 110 -3.56 0.76 -0.04
N GLU A 111 -3.62 2.04 -0.43
CA GLU A 111 -3.20 3.16 0.42
C GLU A 111 -3.95 3.16 1.77
N HIS A 112 -5.27 2.98 1.76
CA HIS A 112 -6.08 2.94 3.00
C HIS A 112 -5.72 1.74 3.89
N TYR A 113 -5.38 0.59 3.31
CA TYR A 113 -4.87 -0.55 4.07
C TYR A 113 -3.54 -0.21 4.76
N GLU A 114 -2.62 0.44 4.04
CA GLU A 114 -1.30 0.81 4.56
C GLU A 114 -1.39 1.94 5.58
N ILE A 115 -2.19 2.97 5.33
CA ILE A 115 -2.46 4.06 6.28
C ILE A 115 -2.97 3.51 7.62
N CYS A 116 -3.95 2.59 7.58
CA CYS A 116 -4.47 1.95 8.78
C CYS A 116 -3.37 1.16 9.50
N SER A 117 -2.62 0.36 8.76
CA SER A 117 -1.57 -0.51 9.30
C SER A 117 -0.41 0.29 9.91
N TYR A 118 0.05 1.35 9.24
CA TYR A 118 1.10 2.23 9.77
C TYR A 118 0.67 2.98 11.02
N LYS A 119 -0.57 3.48 11.08
CA LYS A 119 -1.11 4.13 12.29
C LYS A 119 -1.13 3.19 13.48
N ASP A 120 -1.51 1.95 13.28
CA ASP A 120 -1.52 0.91 14.33
C ASP A 120 -0.10 0.57 14.80
N LEU A 121 0.84 0.40 13.86
CA LEU A 121 2.25 0.16 14.18
C LEU A 121 2.90 1.32 14.94
N ILE A 122 2.63 2.57 14.55
CA ILE A 122 3.14 3.76 15.23
C ILE A 122 2.63 3.79 16.66
N HIS A 123 1.33 3.56 16.88
CA HIS A 123 0.75 3.53 18.22
C HIS A 123 1.40 2.45 19.11
N MET A 124 1.62 1.23 18.58
CA MET A 124 2.31 0.18 19.32
C MET A 124 3.77 0.54 19.62
N ALA A 125 4.48 1.15 18.66
CA ALA A 125 5.86 1.61 18.86
C ALA A 125 5.96 2.69 19.96
N GLU A 126 5.00 3.64 20.01
CA GLU A 126 4.88 4.64 21.08
C GLU A 126 4.70 4.00 22.45
N LEU A 127 3.79 3.01 22.56
CA LEU A 127 3.55 2.29 23.81
C LEU A 127 4.77 1.49 24.29
N LEU A 128 5.60 1.01 23.34
CA LEU A 128 6.85 0.28 23.62
C LEU A 128 8.05 1.22 23.83
N GLY A 129 7.89 2.54 23.62
CA GLY A 129 8.96 3.53 23.77
C GLY A 129 10.00 3.50 22.66
N ASP A 130 9.70 2.89 21.50
CA ASP A 130 10.60 2.84 20.34
C ASP A 130 10.45 4.10 19.44
N ASN A 131 11.00 5.21 19.93
CA ASN A 131 10.94 6.50 19.23
C ASN A 131 11.57 6.45 17.84
N LYS A 132 12.60 5.62 17.61
CA LYS A 132 13.22 5.48 16.30
C LYS A 132 12.26 4.82 15.30
N ALA A 133 11.54 3.78 15.72
CA ALA A 133 10.52 3.16 14.90
C ALA A 133 9.36 4.14 14.61
N VAL A 134 8.90 4.90 15.61
CA VAL A 134 7.90 5.97 15.42
C VAL A 134 8.31 6.92 14.30
N ASP A 135 9.55 7.43 14.33
CA ASP A 135 10.06 8.36 13.29
C ASP A 135 10.08 7.73 11.89
N LEU A 136 10.52 6.46 11.78
CA LEU A 136 10.61 5.75 10.51
C LEU A 136 9.23 5.43 9.92
N LEU A 137 8.32 4.92 10.76
CA LEU A 137 6.98 4.53 10.34
C LEU A 137 6.09 5.74 10.02
N THR A 138 6.28 6.86 10.74
CA THR A 138 5.58 8.13 10.45
C THR A 138 5.93 8.68 9.07
N LYS A 139 7.19 8.53 8.62
CA LYS A 139 7.56 8.92 7.25
C LYS A 139 6.79 8.12 6.21
N SER A 140 6.71 6.80 6.41
CA SER A 140 5.93 5.93 5.53
C SER A 140 4.45 6.32 5.53
N LEU A 141 3.85 6.52 6.70
CA LEU A 141 2.46 6.98 6.82
C LEU A 141 2.18 8.25 6.01
N HIS A 142 3.06 9.25 6.09
CA HIS A 142 2.87 10.50 5.35
C HIS A 142 2.99 10.31 3.83
N GLU A 143 3.82 9.36 3.37
CA GLU A 143 3.93 9.01 1.95
C GLU A 143 2.61 8.38 1.46
N GLU A 144 2.01 7.45 2.23
CA GLU A 144 0.72 6.83 1.91
C GLU A 144 -0.44 7.84 1.90
N GLU A 145 -0.50 8.72 2.90
CA GLU A 145 -1.51 9.78 2.96
C GLU A 145 -1.39 10.73 1.75
N ALA A 146 -0.17 11.04 1.32
CA ALA A 146 0.06 11.88 0.14
C ALA A 146 -0.27 11.15 -1.18
N ALA A 147 0.01 9.85 -1.26
CA ALA A 147 -0.34 9.02 -2.42
C ALA A 147 -1.86 8.91 -2.57
N ASP A 148 -2.59 8.62 -1.49
CA ASP A 148 -4.06 8.57 -1.50
C ASP A 148 -4.68 9.89 -1.95
N GLN A 149 -4.23 11.03 -1.40
CA GLN A 149 -4.70 12.35 -1.81
C GLN A 149 -4.44 12.63 -3.29
N LYS A 150 -3.26 12.23 -3.82
CA LYS A 150 -2.94 12.40 -5.23
C LYS A 150 -3.82 11.54 -6.11
N LEU A 151 -4.06 10.29 -5.74
CA LEU A 151 -4.95 9.38 -6.46
C LEU A 151 -6.41 9.88 -6.45
N ALA A 152 -6.90 10.37 -5.30
CA ALA A 152 -8.22 10.96 -5.18
C ALA A 152 -8.39 12.16 -6.14
N GLY A 153 -7.41 13.06 -6.18
CA GLY A 153 -7.42 14.20 -7.10
C GLY A 153 -7.39 13.80 -8.57
N LEU A 154 -6.69 12.71 -8.93
CA LEU A 154 -6.73 12.16 -10.28
C LEU A 154 -8.10 11.56 -10.62
N SER A 155 -8.72 10.86 -9.68
CA SER A 155 -10.02 10.22 -9.86
C SER A 155 -11.13 11.20 -10.24
N GLU A 156 -11.12 12.40 -9.64
CA GLU A 156 -12.15 13.42 -9.89
C GLU A 156 -12.27 13.85 -11.37
N ASN A 157 -11.17 13.73 -12.13
CA ASN A 157 -11.09 14.19 -13.51
C ASN A 157 -10.75 13.06 -14.49
N MET A 158 -10.75 11.81 -14.05
CA MET A 158 -10.30 10.68 -14.88
C MET A 158 -11.31 10.32 -15.96
N ILE A 159 -12.59 10.22 -15.61
CA ILE A 159 -13.64 9.80 -16.55
C ILE A 159 -14.07 10.98 -17.43
N THR A 160 -13.93 10.82 -18.74
CA THR A 160 -14.31 11.83 -19.73
C THR A 160 -15.83 11.94 -19.91
N SER A 161 -16.29 13.09 -20.39
CA SER A 161 -17.71 13.28 -20.74
C SER A 161 -18.17 12.34 -21.87
N GLU A 162 -17.27 11.91 -22.74
CA GLU A 162 -17.56 10.95 -23.81
C GLU A 162 -17.85 9.57 -23.21
N ALA A 163 -17.04 9.11 -22.25
CA ALA A 163 -17.27 7.85 -21.55
C ALA A 163 -18.59 7.85 -20.75
N VAL A 164 -18.99 8.99 -20.18
CA VAL A 164 -20.27 9.13 -19.46
C VAL A 164 -21.47 9.06 -20.43
N GLN A 165 -21.32 9.53 -21.67
CA GLN A 165 -22.41 9.56 -22.66
C GLN A 165 -22.57 8.26 -23.44
N ALA A 166 -21.63 7.34 -23.35
CA ALA A 166 -21.62 6.06 -24.07
C ALA A 166 -22.52 5.00 -23.40
N MET A 167 -23.72 5.39 -22.93
CA MET A 167 -24.68 4.49 -22.30
C MET A 167 -25.71 3.94 -23.32
#